data_f219585e12f1b1c23a066d7b84a11e51
#
_entry.id   f219585e12f1b1c23a066d7b84a11e51
#
_cell.length_a   1.000
_cell.length_b   1.000
_cell.length_c   1.000
_cell.angle_alpha   90.00
_cell.angle_beta   90.00
_cell.angle_gamma   90.00
#
_symmetry.space_group_name_H-M   'P 1'
#
loop_
_entity.id
_entity.type
_entity.pdbx_description
1 polymer ?
#
loop_
_entity_poly.entity_id
_entity_poly.type
_entity_poly.pdbx_seq_one_letter_code
_entity_poly.pdbx_strand_id
1 'polypeptide(L)'
;MKPTFYPRLAWMGIKKNARLYVPYLLSCAFMAAMLYVIAYLAVTPALYTVNGKVNGSGTSAVAMTMSLGSFVVSVFIALFLFYTNSFLLRRRKKEFGLYSVLGMDRGALSAILFWETLLAAAFTLIAGLGLGLLLSYVSQSALLRLLSLPAAAFTVSLAAIKQCAITFIAIFALLYVRGVLSLRHAQGAALLKSENVGEKPPKSQWLLVIPGLALLLGAYYIAATINDPIQAMLLFFLAVIMVILSTYLLF
;
A
#
# COMPACT_ATOMS: atom_id res chain seq x y z
N MET A 1 9.34 -4.26 33.55
CA MET A 1 8.95 -2.95 32.96
C MET A 1 7.44 -2.89 32.85
N LYS A 2 6.81 -1.71 33.14
CA LYS A 2 5.34 -1.57 33.04
C LYS A 2 4.89 -1.76 31.58
N PRO A 3 3.81 -2.50 31.29
CA PRO A 3 3.37 -2.82 29.92
C PRO A 3 3.00 -1.56 29.09
N THR A 4 2.69 -0.45 29.74
CA THR A 4 2.35 0.83 29.11
C THR A 4 3.56 1.67 28.67
N PHE A 5 4.79 1.25 28.97
CA PHE A 5 6.00 2.01 28.65
C PHE A 5 6.25 2.10 27.14
N TYR A 6 6.20 0.98 26.42
CA TYR A 6 6.48 0.92 24.98
C TYR A 6 5.46 1.69 24.13
N PRO A 7 4.12 1.54 24.35
CA PRO A 7 3.13 2.32 23.60
C PRO A 7 3.27 3.82 23.79
N ARG A 8 3.57 4.27 25.04
CA ARG A 8 3.76 5.68 25.36
C ARG A 8 5.01 6.24 24.65
N LEU A 9 6.09 5.46 24.62
CA LEU A 9 7.32 5.85 23.95
C LEU A 9 7.13 5.92 22.42
N ALA A 10 6.41 4.95 21.83
CA ALA A 10 6.04 4.96 20.43
C ALA A 10 5.20 6.20 20.05
N TRP A 11 4.18 6.51 20.84
CA TRP A 11 3.37 7.72 20.64
C TRP A 11 4.17 9.01 20.71
N MET A 12 5.04 9.14 21.73
CA MET A 12 5.93 10.29 21.84
C MET A 12 6.89 10.39 20.65
N GLY A 13 7.41 9.26 20.15
CA GLY A 13 8.24 9.21 18.96
C GLY A 13 7.52 9.72 17.70
N ILE A 14 6.28 9.31 17.49
CA ILE A 14 5.43 9.79 16.39
C ILE A 14 5.19 11.30 16.53
N LYS A 15 4.81 11.77 17.73
CA LYS A 15 4.51 13.18 17.98
C LYS A 15 5.75 14.07 17.80
N LYS A 16 6.91 13.64 18.29
CA LYS A 16 8.18 14.39 18.16
C LYS A 16 8.61 14.51 16.69
N ASN A 17 8.35 13.47 15.90
CA ASN A 17 8.70 13.42 14.47
C ASN A 17 7.49 13.67 13.56
N ALA A 18 6.51 14.45 14.02
CA ALA A 18 5.25 14.69 13.29
C ALA A 18 5.49 15.20 11.85
N ARG A 19 6.53 16.01 11.60
CA ARG A 19 6.88 16.50 10.26
C ARG A 19 7.15 15.38 9.24
N LEU A 20 7.59 14.20 9.70
CA LEU A 20 7.82 13.03 8.86
C LEU A 20 6.63 12.08 8.87
N TYR A 21 6.00 11.91 10.03
CA TYR A 21 4.87 10.98 10.19
C TYR A 21 3.57 11.48 9.60
N VAL A 22 3.28 12.79 9.67
CA VAL A 22 2.01 13.33 9.15
C VAL A 22 1.87 13.10 7.65
N PRO A 23 2.82 13.48 6.76
CA PRO A 23 2.68 13.20 5.34
C PRO A 23 2.64 11.70 5.03
N TYR A 24 3.40 10.88 5.77
CA TYR A 24 3.36 9.43 5.65
C TYR A 24 1.97 8.86 5.96
N LEU A 25 1.39 9.23 7.12
CA LEU A 25 0.07 8.75 7.55
C LEU A 25 -1.06 9.25 6.62
N LEU A 26 -0.97 10.49 6.14
CA LEU A 26 -1.92 11.03 5.16
C LEU A 26 -1.85 10.26 3.83
N SER A 27 -0.66 9.97 3.34
CA SER A 27 -0.49 9.17 2.13
C SER A 27 -1.04 7.75 2.31
N CYS A 28 -0.77 7.11 3.47
CA CYS A 28 -1.32 5.80 3.79
C CYS A 28 -2.86 5.82 3.85
N ALA A 29 -3.45 6.82 4.50
CA ALA A 29 -4.90 6.98 4.60
C ALA A 29 -5.55 7.20 3.23
N PHE A 30 -4.94 8.03 2.38
CA PHE A 30 -5.42 8.25 1.02
C PHE A 30 -5.36 6.97 0.18
N MET A 31 -4.27 6.21 0.27
CA MET A 31 -4.14 4.92 -0.42
C MET A 31 -5.17 3.89 0.07
N ALA A 32 -5.47 3.88 1.38
CA ALA A 32 -6.51 3.02 1.94
C ALA A 32 -7.91 3.43 1.44
N ALA A 33 -8.18 4.72 1.35
CA ALA A 33 -9.43 5.24 0.80
C ALA A 33 -9.60 4.85 -0.68
N MET A 34 -8.55 5.00 -1.49
CA MET A 34 -8.55 4.59 -2.91
C MET A 34 -8.83 3.09 -3.08
N LEU A 35 -8.13 2.25 -2.31
CA LEU A 35 -8.35 0.81 -2.36
C LEU A 35 -9.78 0.45 -1.96
N TYR A 36 -10.30 1.09 -0.90
CA TYR A 36 -11.68 0.85 -0.46
C TYR A 36 -12.69 1.21 -1.55
N VAL A 37 -12.53 2.37 -2.21
CA VAL A 37 -13.45 2.80 -3.30
C VAL A 37 -13.46 1.78 -4.43
N ILE A 38 -12.32 1.33 -4.90
CA ILE A 38 -12.23 0.35 -6.01
C ILE A 38 -12.82 -1.00 -5.56
N ALA A 39 -12.48 -1.47 -4.38
CA ALA A 39 -13.03 -2.71 -3.82
C ALA A 39 -14.55 -2.62 -3.61
N TYR A 40 -15.05 -1.47 -3.17
CA TYR A 40 -16.48 -1.20 -3.02
C TYR A 40 -17.21 -1.29 -4.37
N LEU A 41 -16.69 -0.61 -5.39
CA LEU A 41 -17.27 -0.65 -6.73
C LEU A 41 -17.24 -2.06 -7.32
N ALA A 42 -16.21 -2.85 -7.04
CA ALA A 42 -16.11 -4.24 -7.50
C ALA A 42 -17.18 -5.17 -6.92
N VAL A 43 -17.67 -4.89 -5.71
CA VAL A 43 -18.60 -5.78 -4.99
C VAL A 43 -20.04 -5.25 -4.96
N THR A 44 -20.27 -3.99 -5.41
CA THR A 44 -21.60 -3.35 -5.26
C THR A 44 -22.63 -3.97 -6.20
N PRO A 45 -23.70 -4.62 -5.68
CA PRO A 45 -24.71 -5.30 -6.52
C PRO A 45 -25.46 -4.36 -7.47
N ALA A 46 -25.64 -3.11 -7.07
CA ALA A 46 -26.34 -2.09 -7.87
C ALA A 46 -25.74 -1.84 -9.26
N LEU A 47 -24.45 -2.18 -9.44
CA LEU A 47 -23.76 -2.07 -10.73
C LEU A 47 -23.95 -3.31 -11.61
N TYR A 48 -24.38 -4.43 -11.05
CA TYR A 48 -24.42 -5.73 -11.72
C TYR A 48 -25.83 -6.27 -11.91
N THR A 49 -26.80 -5.75 -11.15
CA THR A 49 -28.19 -6.19 -11.22
C THR A 49 -29.11 -5.02 -11.54
N VAL A 50 -29.85 -5.10 -12.64
CA VAL A 50 -31.00 -4.23 -12.92
C VAL A 50 -32.26 -5.06 -12.86
N ASN A 51 -33.26 -4.61 -12.07
CA ASN A 51 -34.53 -5.33 -11.88
C ASN A 51 -34.39 -6.78 -11.36
N GLY A 52 -33.39 -7.05 -10.49
CA GLY A 52 -33.17 -8.38 -9.91
C GLY A 52 -32.57 -9.43 -10.87
N LYS A 53 -32.28 -9.04 -12.11
CA LYS A 53 -31.56 -9.88 -13.06
C LYS A 53 -30.14 -9.39 -13.23
N VAL A 54 -29.18 -10.32 -13.26
CA VAL A 54 -27.77 -9.99 -13.59
C VAL A 54 -27.77 -9.46 -15.01
N ASN A 55 -27.46 -8.18 -15.18
CA ASN A 55 -27.32 -7.61 -16.53
C ASN A 55 -26.19 -8.31 -17.25
N GLY A 56 -26.44 -8.64 -18.53
CA GLY A 56 -25.59 -9.46 -19.36
C GLY A 56 -24.08 -9.15 -19.36
N SER A 57 -23.35 -9.63 -20.31
CA SER A 57 -21.89 -9.64 -20.42
C SER A 57 -21.16 -8.32 -20.05
N GLY A 58 -21.81 -7.16 -20.21
CA GLY A 58 -21.20 -5.86 -19.92
C GLY A 58 -20.98 -5.57 -18.42
N THR A 59 -21.93 -5.94 -17.55
CA THR A 59 -21.82 -5.67 -16.11
C THR A 59 -20.86 -6.64 -15.40
N SER A 60 -20.80 -7.89 -15.87
CA SER A 60 -19.79 -8.86 -15.42
C SER A 60 -18.36 -8.42 -15.80
N ALA A 61 -18.20 -7.81 -16.99
CA ALA A 61 -16.93 -7.24 -17.43
C ALA A 61 -16.49 -6.07 -16.52
N VAL A 62 -17.41 -5.18 -16.11
CA VAL A 62 -17.09 -4.10 -15.16
C VAL A 62 -16.65 -4.66 -13.80
N ALA A 63 -17.36 -5.68 -13.26
CA ALA A 63 -16.95 -6.32 -12.00
C ALA A 63 -15.56 -6.93 -12.09
N MET A 64 -15.28 -7.64 -13.16
CA MET A 64 -13.99 -8.26 -13.41
C MET A 64 -12.89 -7.20 -13.52
N THR A 65 -13.12 -6.11 -14.25
CA THR A 65 -12.19 -4.99 -14.39
C THR A 65 -11.88 -4.35 -13.04
N MET A 66 -12.92 -4.08 -12.23
CA MET A 66 -12.74 -3.46 -10.91
C MET A 66 -12.02 -4.39 -9.92
N SER A 67 -12.28 -5.70 -9.98
CA SER A 67 -11.58 -6.66 -9.12
C SER A 67 -10.10 -6.81 -9.49
N LEU A 68 -9.79 -6.90 -10.78
CA LEU A 68 -8.41 -6.89 -11.29
C LEU A 68 -7.71 -5.56 -10.98
N GLY A 69 -8.42 -4.44 -11.17
CA GLY A 69 -7.93 -3.11 -10.79
C GLY A 69 -7.59 -3.02 -9.31
N SER A 70 -8.44 -3.57 -8.42
CA SER A 70 -8.17 -3.57 -6.99
C SER A 70 -6.92 -4.37 -6.62
N PHE A 71 -6.65 -5.48 -7.34
CA PHE A 71 -5.43 -6.25 -7.16
C PHE A 71 -4.18 -5.46 -7.57
N VAL A 72 -4.20 -4.83 -8.77
CA VAL A 72 -3.08 -4.01 -9.26
C VAL A 72 -2.82 -2.83 -8.33
N VAL A 73 -3.88 -2.14 -7.89
CA VAL A 73 -3.76 -1.03 -6.93
C VAL A 73 -3.19 -1.52 -5.60
N SER A 74 -3.55 -2.72 -5.13
CA SER A 74 -2.98 -3.32 -3.91
C SER A 74 -1.47 -3.55 -4.04
N VAL A 75 -1.01 -4.04 -5.19
CA VAL A 75 0.43 -4.22 -5.48
C VAL A 75 1.15 -2.87 -5.49
N PHE A 76 0.58 -1.87 -6.17
CA PHE A 76 1.14 -0.51 -6.20
C PHE A 76 1.24 0.09 -4.80
N ILE A 77 0.17 -0.02 -3.99
CA ILE A 77 0.15 0.44 -2.60
C ILE A 77 1.24 -0.25 -1.78
N ALA A 78 1.41 -1.57 -1.93
CA ALA A 78 2.45 -2.30 -1.23
C ALA A 78 3.84 -1.74 -1.56
N LEU A 79 4.18 -1.61 -2.84
CA LEU A 79 5.46 -1.05 -3.29
C LEU A 79 5.68 0.38 -2.78
N PHE A 80 4.67 1.24 -2.91
CA PHE A 80 4.73 2.62 -2.43
C PHE A 80 4.97 2.69 -0.91
N LEU A 81 4.23 1.90 -0.12
CA LEU A 81 4.39 1.86 1.32
C LEU A 81 5.74 1.28 1.75
N PHE A 82 6.24 0.25 1.05
CA PHE A 82 7.59 -0.28 1.27
C PHE A 82 8.66 0.78 1.04
N TYR A 83 8.56 1.55 -0.03
CA TYR A 83 9.48 2.64 -0.33
C TYR A 83 9.43 3.74 0.73
N THR A 84 8.23 4.25 1.02
CA THR A 84 8.03 5.36 1.95
C THR A 84 8.41 4.98 3.38
N ASN A 85 8.06 3.76 3.83
CA ASN A 85 8.44 3.26 5.14
C ASN A 85 9.97 3.06 5.25
N SER A 86 10.63 2.64 4.16
CA SER A 86 12.09 2.53 4.14
C SER A 86 12.76 3.88 4.35
N PHE A 87 12.23 4.94 3.74
CA PHE A 87 12.69 6.31 3.96
C PHE A 87 12.49 6.74 5.41
N LEU A 88 11.30 6.49 5.98
CA LEU A 88 10.99 6.81 7.37
C LEU A 88 11.94 6.09 8.34
N LEU A 89 12.17 4.80 8.14
CA LEU A 89 13.10 4.00 8.95
C LEU A 89 14.54 4.50 8.87
N ARG A 90 15.02 4.92 7.68
CA ARG A 90 16.38 5.49 7.54
C ARG A 90 16.56 6.73 8.40
N ARG A 91 15.58 7.63 8.42
CA ARG A 91 15.61 8.85 9.25
C ARG A 91 15.63 8.54 10.75
N ARG A 92 14.96 7.47 11.17
CA ARG A 92 14.86 7.07 12.59
C ARG A 92 15.99 6.17 13.08
N LYS A 93 16.85 5.67 12.22
CA LYS A 93 17.99 4.82 12.60
C LYS A 93 18.88 5.47 13.68
N LYS A 94 19.03 6.79 13.65
CA LYS A 94 19.79 7.52 14.69
C LYS A 94 19.15 7.42 16.06
N GLU A 95 17.83 7.57 16.17
CA GLU A 95 17.11 7.46 17.44
C GLU A 95 17.25 6.05 18.00
N PHE A 96 17.09 5.03 17.16
CA PHE A 96 17.29 3.64 17.56
C PHE A 96 18.74 3.35 17.97
N GLY A 97 19.72 3.96 17.28
CA GLY A 97 21.13 3.90 17.66
C GLY A 97 21.39 4.49 19.03
N LEU A 98 20.80 5.65 19.32
CA LEU A 98 20.91 6.29 20.63
C LEU A 98 20.29 5.43 21.75
N TYR A 99 19.11 4.85 21.51
CA TYR A 99 18.50 3.93 22.47
C TYR A 99 19.35 2.68 22.74
N SER A 100 20.00 2.16 21.70
CA SER A 100 20.92 1.03 21.83
C SER A 100 22.16 1.37 22.67
N VAL A 101 22.72 2.57 22.51
CA VAL A 101 23.86 3.07 23.32
C VAL A 101 23.46 3.31 24.78
N LEU A 102 22.22 3.74 25.01
CA LEU A 102 21.64 3.88 26.35
C LEU A 102 21.30 2.54 27.03
N GLY A 103 21.66 1.40 26.40
CA GLY A 103 21.51 0.07 26.98
C GLY A 103 20.15 -0.59 26.68
N MET A 104 19.34 -0.07 25.76
CA MET A 104 18.12 -0.76 25.33
C MET A 104 18.44 -1.98 24.48
N ASP A 105 17.90 -3.14 24.88
CA ASP A 105 18.02 -4.38 24.14
C ASP A 105 17.26 -4.33 22.79
N ARG A 106 17.69 -5.16 21.84
CA ARG A 106 17.06 -5.31 20.52
C ARG A 106 15.58 -5.72 20.59
N GLY A 107 15.22 -6.49 21.63
CA GLY A 107 13.83 -6.84 21.92
C GLY A 107 12.97 -5.60 22.24
N ALA A 108 13.49 -4.71 23.10
CA ALA A 108 12.83 -3.45 23.44
C ALA A 108 12.65 -2.53 22.23
N LEU A 109 13.68 -2.42 21.36
CA LEU A 109 13.60 -1.65 20.13
C LEU A 109 12.56 -2.21 19.15
N SER A 110 12.49 -3.53 19.01
CA SER A 110 11.45 -4.18 18.16
C SER A 110 10.04 -3.99 18.72
N ALA A 111 9.89 -3.97 20.06
CA ALA A 111 8.60 -3.68 20.70
C ALA A 111 8.14 -2.22 20.45
N ILE A 112 9.05 -1.26 20.48
CA ILE A 112 8.73 0.14 20.15
C ILE A 112 8.27 0.22 18.69
N LEU A 113 9.02 -0.41 17.76
CA LEU A 113 8.66 -0.45 16.34
C LEU A 113 7.31 -1.12 16.11
N PHE A 114 7.00 -2.20 16.86
CA PHE A 114 5.70 -2.85 16.81
C PHE A 114 4.55 -1.88 17.14
N TRP A 115 4.65 -1.18 18.26
CA TRP A 115 3.62 -0.23 18.69
C TRP A 115 3.49 0.95 17.73
N GLU A 116 4.58 1.44 17.16
CA GLU A 116 4.54 2.49 16.13
C GLU A 116 3.83 2.03 14.87
N THR A 117 4.18 0.84 14.37
CA THR A 117 3.55 0.25 13.19
C THR A 117 2.07 -0.02 13.44
N LEU A 118 1.72 -0.49 14.64
CA LEU A 118 0.33 -0.74 15.04
C LEU A 118 -0.50 0.56 15.10
N LEU A 119 0.05 1.62 15.70
CA LEU A 119 -0.61 2.93 15.75
C LEU A 119 -0.77 3.53 14.35
N ALA A 120 0.25 3.41 13.50
CA ALA A 120 0.17 3.86 12.11
C ALA A 120 -0.89 3.08 11.32
N ALA A 121 -0.94 1.76 11.48
CA ALA A 121 -1.94 0.90 10.83
C ALA A 121 -3.37 1.25 11.30
N ALA A 122 -3.58 1.41 12.62
CA ALA A 122 -4.87 1.78 13.19
C ALA A 122 -5.34 3.15 12.66
N PHE A 123 -4.47 4.16 12.69
CA PHE A 123 -4.79 5.48 12.15
C PHE A 123 -5.12 5.41 10.65
N THR A 124 -4.30 4.71 9.88
CA THR A 124 -4.50 4.55 8.42
C THR A 124 -5.84 3.89 8.11
N LEU A 125 -6.19 2.81 8.82
CA LEU A 125 -7.45 2.11 8.60
C LEU A 125 -8.64 2.99 9.00
N ILE A 126 -8.61 3.64 10.16
CA ILE A 126 -9.73 4.48 10.62
C ILE A 126 -9.92 5.68 9.69
N ALA A 127 -8.86 6.44 9.42
CA ALA A 127 -8.93 7.62 8.56
C ALA A 127 -9.19 7.24 7.08
N GLY A 128 -8.53 6.19 6.60
CA GLY A 128 -8.66 5.72 5.23
C GLY A 128 -10.04 5.14 4.92
N LEU A 129 -10.61 4.31 5.81
CA LEU A 129 -11.96 3.81 5.65
C LEU A 129 -13.00 4.94 5.78
N GLY A 130 -12.81 5.88 6.71
CA GLY A 130 -13.69 7.05 6.84
C GLY A 130 -13.73 7.88 5.56
N LEU A 131 -12.56 8.24 5.02
CA LEU A 131 -12.45 8.95 3.73
C LEU A 131 -12.96 8.08 2.56
N GLY A 132 -12.65 6.78 2.58
CA GLY A 132 -13.09 5.83 1.57
C GLY A 132 -14.60 5.70 1.48
N LEU A 133 -15.31 5.68 2.62
CA LEU A 133 -16.77 5.68 2.67
C LEU A 133 -17.37 6.94 2.02
N LEU A 134 -16.80 8.11 2.32
CA LEU A 134 -17.25 9.37 1.71
C LEU A 134 -17.01 9.38 0.19
N LEU A 135 -15.81 8.99 -0.24
CA LEU A 135 -15.45 8.94 -1.65
C LEU A 135 -16.24 7.88 -2.42
N SER A 136 -16.56 6.74 -1.80
CA SER A 136 -17.33 5.67 -2.46
C SER A 136 -18.76 6.10 -2.77
N TYR A 137 -19.37 6.91 -1.91
CA TYR A 137 -20.69 7.50 -2.18
C TYR A 137 -20.67 8.37 -3.46
N VAL A 138 -19.67 9.24 -3.57
CA VAL A 138 -19.49 10.10 -4.75
C VAL A 138 -19.19 9.27 -5.99
N SER A 139 -18.26 8.31 -5.88
CA SER A 139 -17.85 7.44 -7.00
C SER A 139 -18.99 6.56 -7.50
N GLN A 140 -19.82 5.99 -6.61
CA GLN A 140 -20.99 5.23 -6.99
C GLN A 140 -21.98 6.10 -7.77
N SER A 141 -22.28 7.29 -7.26
CA SER A 141 -23.22 8.22 -7.91
C SER A 141 -22.73 8.65 -9.30
N ALA A 142 -21.44 8.91 -9.43
CA ALA A 142 -20.83 9.24 -10.71
C ALA A 142 -20.89 8.08 -11.70
N LEU A 143 -20.56 6.86 -11.25
CA LEU A 143 -20.54 5.68 -12.10
C LEU A 143 -21.95 5.28 -12.56
N LEU A 144 -22.97 5.36 -11.69
CA LEU A 144 -24.36 5.09 -12.06
C LEU A 144 -24.87 6.08 -13.13
N ARG A 145 -24.50 7.37 -13.02
CA ARG A 145 -24.83 8.37 -14.03
C ARG A 145 -24.15 8.08 -15.37
N LEU A 146 -22.85 7.74 -15.36
CA LEU A 146 -22.09 7.42 -16.56
C LEU A 146 -22.64 6.19 -17.30
N LEU A 147 -23.10 5.19 -16.56
CA LEU A 147 -23.67 3.96 -17.10
C LEU A 147 -25.18 4.09 -17.41
N SER A 148 -25.80 5.27 -17.18
CA SER A 148 -27.23 5.51 -17.33
C SER A 148 -28.09 4.51 -16.56
N LEU A 149 -27.62 4.03 -15.40
CA LEU A 149 -28.33 3.11 -14.52
C LEU A 149 -29.24 3.87 -13.54
N PRO A 150 -30.34 3.23 -13.07
CA PRO A 150 -31.21 3.84 -12.07
C PRO A 150 -30.47 4.14 -10.78
N ALA A 151 -30.86 5.22 -10.11
CA ALA A 151 -30.27 5.58 -8.82
C ALA A 151 -30.48 4.45 -7.80
N ALA A 152 -29.37 3.99 -7.20
CA ALA A 152 -29.39 2.96 -6.18
C ALA A 152 -28.99 3.55 -4.83
N ALA A 153 -29.62 3.06 -3.76
CA ALA A 153 -29.27 3.45 -2.40
C ALA A 153 -27.82 3.06 -2.07
N PHE A 154 -27.11 3.95 -1.41
CA PHE A 154 -25.78 3.65 -0.92
C PHE A 154 -25.85 2.64 0.23
N THR A 155 -25.11 1.55 0.12
CA THR A 155 -25.01 0.52 1.15
C THR A 155 -23.56 0.28 1.51
N VAL A 156 -23.24 0.24 2.79
CA VAL A 156 -21.87 -0.05 3.23
C VAL A 156 -21.56 -1.52 2.98
N SER A 157 -20.53 -1.78 2.15
CA SER A 157 -20.12 -3.15 1.85
C SER A 157 -19.11 -3.66 2.87
N LEU A 158 -19.52 -4.61 3.71
CA LEU A 158 -18.65 -5.28 4.66
C LEU A 158 -17.54 -6.08 3.95
N ALA A 159 -17.81 -6.60 2.75
CA ALA A 159 -16.84 -7.32 1.95
C ALA A 159 -15.68 -6.40 1.52
N ALA A 160 -15.98 -5.18 1.05
CA ALA A 160 -14.97 -4.19 0.69
C ALA A 160 -14.14 -3.74 1.91
N ILE A 161 -14.79 -3.54 3.06
CA ILE A 161 -14.08 -3.22 4.32
C ILE A 161 -13.10 -4.34 4.69
N LYS A 162 -13.57 -5.59 4.68
CA LYS A 162 -12.72 -6.74 4.99
C LYS A 162 -11.53 -6.86 4.03
N GLN A 163 -11.76 -6.72 2.73
CA GLN A 163 -10.70 -6.77 1.72
C GLN A 163 -9.66 -5.68 1.96
N CYS A 164 -10.08 -4.44 2.15
CA CYS A 164 -9.18 -3.32 2.44
C CYS A 164 -8.40 -3.56 3.75
N ALA A 165 -9.06 -3.96 4.83
CA ALA A 165 -8.45 -4.21 6.12
C ALA A 165 -7.41 -5.35 6.04
N ILE A 166 -7.74 -6.47 5.42
CA ILE A 166 -6.83 -7.62 5.27
C ILE A 166 -5.59 -7.21 4.46
N THR A 167 -5.76 -6.49 3.35
CA THR A 167 -4.65 -6.02 2.51
C THR A 167 -3.72 -5.10 3.30
N PHE A 168 -4.26 -4.12 4.03
CA PHE A 168 -3.45 -3.18 4.82
C PHE A 168 -2.78 -3.85 6.02
N ILE A 169 -3.47 -4.76 6.72
CA ILE A 169 -2.87 -5.52 7.82
C ILE A 169 -1.70 -6.37 7.30
N ALA A 170 -1.87 -7.03 6.16
CA ALA A 170 -0.79 -7.82 5.54
C ALA A 170 0.41 -6.94 5.17
N ILE A 171 0.18 -5.78 4.54
CA ILE A 171 1.24 -4.83 4.18
C ILE A 171 1.96 -4.33 5.43
N PHE A 172 1.24 -3.87 6.47
CA PHE A 172 1.86 -3.39 7.70
C PHE A 172 2.61 -4.48 8.47
N ALA A 173 2.12 -5.72 8.44
CA ALA A 173 2.84 -6.87 9.00
C ALA A 173 4.18 -7.11 8.29
N LEU A 174 4.19 -7.04 6.95
CA LEU A 174 5.42 -7.16 6.15
C LEU A 174 6.38 -5.99 6.42
N LEU A 175 5.87 -4.75 6.54
CA LEU A 175 6.66 -3.58 6.88
C LEU A 175 7.31 -3.72 8.26
N TYR A 176 6.57 -4.23 9.25
CA TYR A 176 7.11 -4.53 10.59
C TYR A 176 8.23 -5.57 10.54
N VAL A 177 8.01 -6.71 9.88
CA VAL A 177 9.02 -7.76 9.73
C VAL A 177 10.30 -7.20 9.09
N ARG A 178 10.17 -6.45 7.98
CA ARG A 178 11.30 -5.79 7.33
C ARG A 178 12.02 -4.80 8.25
N GLY A 179 11.26 -4.04 9.04
CA GLY A 179 11.79 -3.09 10.01
C GLY A 179 12.62 -3.79 11.09
N VAL A 180 12.10 -4.87 11.67
CA VAL A 180 12.82 -5.69 12.66
C VAL A 180 14.08 -6.30 12.07
N LEU A 181 14.02 -6.85 10.86
CA LEU A 181 15.20 -7.40 10.17
C LEU A 181 16.25 -6.31 9.94
N SER A 182 15.85 -5.11 9.52
CA SER A 182 16.76 -3.98 9.34
C SER A 182 17.44 -3.55 10.64
N LEU A 183 16.73 -3.61 11.78
CA LEU A 183 17.31 -3.30 13.10
C LEU A 183 18.26 -4.41 13.59
N ARG A 184 17.95 -5.68 13.32
CA ARG A 184 18.79 -6.82 13.72
C ARG A 184 20.16 -6.82 13.03
N HIS A 185 20.21 -6.43 11.75
CA HIS A 185 21.46 -6.39 10.97
C HIS A 185 22.31 -5.15 11.24
N ALA A 186 21.76 -4.11 11.87
CA ALA A 186 22.49 -2.90 12.19
C ALA A 186 23.20 -3.02 13.54
N GLN A 187 24.54 -2.86 13.55
CA GLN A 187 25.32 -2.74 14.78
C GLN A 187 25.05 -1.35 15.38
N GLY A 188 24.89 -1.26 16.72
CA GLY A 188 24.53 -0.02 17.40
C GLY A 188 25.45 1.17 17.06
N ALA A 189 26.76 0.96 16.98
CA ALA A 189 27.73 1.97 16.56
C ALA A 189 27.59 2.38 15.07
N ALA A 190 27.20 1.45 14.19
CA ALA A 190 26.98 1.74 12.78
C ALA A 190 25.71 2.54 12.51
N LEU A 191 24.71 2.44 13.40
CA LEU A 191 23.48 3.23 13.35
C LEU A 191 23.74 4.73 13.58
N LEU A 192 24.69 5.07 14.44
CA LEU A 192 25.09 6.47 14.70
C LEU A 192 25.93 7.07 13.57
N LYS A 193 26.73 6.24 12.88
CA LYS A 193 27.58 6.68 11.75
C LYS A 193 26.85 6.79 10.41
N SER A 194 25.61 6.34 10.31
CA SER A 194 24.89 6.19 9.03
C SER A 194 24.63 7.49 8.26
N GLU A 195 24.84 8.65 8.88
CA GLU A 195 24.62 9.95 8.22
C GLU A 195 25.93 10.55 7.66
N ASN A 196 27.10 10.21 8.25
CA ASN A 196 28.39 10.70 7.77
C ASN A 196 29.00 9.80 6.67
N VAL A 197 28.43 8.62 6.46
CA VAL A 197 28.76 7.81 5.28
C VAL A 197 27.82 8.31 4.17
N GLY A 198 28.33 9.21 3.33
CA GLY A 198 27.62 9.64 2.10
C GLY A 198 27.03 8.42 1.40
N GLU A 199 25.89 8.57 0.75
CA GLU A 199 25.28 7.48 -0.01
C GLU A 199 26.37 6.85 -0.87
N LYS A 200 26.64 5.57 -0.62
CA LYS A 200 27.54 4.82 -1.49
C LYS A 200 27.01 5.01 -2.90
N PRO A 201 27.85 5.42 -3.87
CA PRO A 201 27.39 5.57 -5.24
C PRO A 201 26.66 4.29 -5.62
N PRO A 202 25.50 4.38 -6.26
CA PRO A 202 24.73 3.20 -6.64
C PRO A 202 25.68 2.29 -7.44
N LYS A 203 25.93 1.10 -6.92
CA LYS A 203 26.65 0.10 -7.70
C LYS A 203 25.79 -0.15 -8.92
N SER A 204 26.28 0.23 -10.08
CA SER A 204 25.61 -0.03 -11.35
C SER A 204 25.31 -1.53 -11.44
N GLN A 205 24.08 -1.90 -11.15
CA GLN A 205 23.65 -3.29 -11.19
C GLN A 205 23.14 -3.59 -12.59
N TRP A 206 24.04 -3.56 -13.57
CA TRP A 206 23.72 -3.92 -14.96
C TRP A 206 22.98 -5.25 -15.06
N LEU A 207 23.20 -6.14 -14.10
CA LEU A 207 22.52 -7.43 -14.01
C LEU A 207 21.00 -7.28 -13.75
N LEU A 208 20.53 -6.19 -13.13
CA LEU A 208 19.11 -5.92 -12.90
C LEU A 208 18.48 -5.04 -14.00
N VAL A 209 19.29 -4.27 -14.71
CA VAL A 209 18.83 -3.41 -15.82
C VAL A 209 18.35 -4.27 -17.00
N ILE A 210 19.08 -5.34 -17.34
CA ILE A 210 18.71 -6.22 -18.46
C ILE A 210 17.33 -6.87 -18.25
N PRO A 211 17.04 -7.57 -17.13
CA PRO A 211 15.71 -8.13 -16.90
C PRO A 211 14.64 -7.04 -16.76
N GLY A 212 14.96 -5.87 -16.18
CA GLY A 212 14.05 -4.74 -16.13
C GLY A 212 13.63 -4.27 -17.52
N LEU A 213 14.58 -4.08 -18.43
CA LEU A 213 14.31 -3.69 -19.81
C LEU A 213 13.53 -4.77 -20.58
N ALA A 214 13.89 -6.05 -20.39
CA ALA A 214 13.17 -7.17 -21.02
C ALA A 214 11.72 -7.23 -20.56
N LEU A 215 11.43 -7.03 -19.26
CA LEU A 215 10.08 -6.94 -18.73
C LEU A 215 9.31 -5.75 -19.31
N LEU A 216 9.95 -4.60 -19.48
CA LEU A 216 9.33 -3.42 -20.07
C LEU A 216 8.93 -3.67 -21.53
N LEU A 217 9.85 -4.18 -22.32
CA LEU A 217 9.61 -4.50 -23.73
C LEU A 217 8.53 -5.59 -23.88
N GLY A 218 8.55 -6.61 -23.02
CA GLY A 218 7.51 -7.64 -22.96
C GLY A 218 6.14 -7.06 -22.64
N ALA A 219 6.04 -6.15 -21.68
CA ALA A 219 4.79 -5.47 -21.34
C ALA A 219 4.22 -4.65 -22.52
N TYR A 220 5.08 -3.90 -23.21
CA TYR A 220 4.67 -3.14 -24.41
C TYR A 220 4.28 -4.05 -25.57
N TYR A 221 4.99 -5.16 -25.77
CA TYR A 221 4.64 -6.14 -26.79
C TYR A 221 3.27 -6.75 -26.52
N ILE A 222 2.98 -7.16 -25.27
CA ILE A 222 1.66 -7.66 -24.87
C ILE A 222 0.60 -6.60 -25.13
N ALA A 223 0.82 -5.35 -24.70
CA ALA A 223 -0.13 -4.27 -24.91
C ALA A 223 -0.43 -3.96 -26.38
N ALA A 224 0.58 -4.13 -27.27
CA ALA A 224 0.44 -3.89 -28.71
C ALA A 224 -0.24 -5.03 -29.47
N THR A 225 -0.20 -6.27 -28.95
CA THR A 225 -0.72 -7.47 -29.64
C THR A 225 -2.13 -7.88 -29.19
N ILE A 226 -2.76 -7.11 -28.31
CA ILE A 226 -4.10 -7.39 -27.79
C ILE A 226 -5.16 -7.07 -28.88
N ASN A 227 -5.86 -8.10 -29.38
CA ASN A 227 -6.93 -7.94 -30.35
C ASN A 227 -8.32 -8.31 -29.79
N ASP A 228 -8.40 -9.17 -28.77
CA ASP A 228 -9.67 -9.65 -28.21
C ASP A 228 -10.06 -8.90 -26.91
N PRO A 229 -11.30 -8.33 -26.80
CA PRO A 229 -11.69 -7.48 -25.67
C PRO A 229 -11.66 -8.19 -24.30
N ILE A 230 -11.94 -9.49 -24.22
CA ILE A 230 -12.00 -10.23 -22.95
C ILE A 230 -10.60 -10.67 -22.50
N GLN A 231 -9.78 -11.18 -23.43
CA GLN A 231 -8.38 -11.49 -23.14
C GLN A 231 -7.55 -10.23 -22.93
N ALA A 232 -7.90 -9.15 -23.65
CA ALA A 232 -7.33 -7.82 -23.49
C ALA A 232 -7.31 -7.35 -22.03
N MET A 233 -8.38 -7.60 -21.30
CA MET A 233 -8.52 -7.11 -19.93
C MET A 233 -7.49 -7.74 -18.97
N LEU A 234 -7.34 -9.07 -19.00
CA LEU A 234 -6.34 -9.78 -18.18
C LEU A 234 -4.92 -9.43 -18.58
N LEU A 235 -4.63 -9.43 -19.89
CA LEU A 235 -3.31 -9.11 -20.43
C LEU A 235 -2.92 -7.66 -20.17
N PHE A 236 -3.88 -6.72 -20.21
CA PHE A 236 -3.64 -5.32 -19.86
C PHE A 236 -3.19 -5.18 -18.41
N PHE A 237 -3.90 -5.78 -17.44
CA PHE A 237 -3.49 -5.72 -16.05
C PHE A 237 -2.17 -6.44 -15.78
N LEU A 238 -1.88 -7.53 -16.47
CA LEU A 238 -0.59 -8.19 -16.43
C LEU A 238 0.52 -7.26 -16.94
N ALA A 239 0.31 -6.59 -18.06
CA ALA A 239 1.25 -5.62 -18.61
C ALA A 239 1.51 -4.46 -17.64
N VAL A 240 0.46 -3.94 -16.98
CA VAL A 240 0.62 -2.89 -15.96
C VAL A 240 1.51 -3.35 -14.79
N ILE A 241 1.30 -4.58 -14.28
CA ILE A 241 2.16 -5.13 -13.21
C ILE A 241 3.60 -5.30 -13.70
N MET A 242 3.79 -5.78 -14.93
CA MET A 242 5.13 -5.92 -15.53
C MET A 242 5.84 -4.55 -15.65
N VAL A 243 5.13 -3.48 -16.04
CA VAL A 243 5.67 -2.12 -16.10
C VAL A 243 6.06 -1.62 -14.70
N ILE A 244 5.20 -1.83 -13.69
CA ILE A 244 5.51 -1.44 -12.31
C ILE A 244 6.76 -2.15 -11.79
N LEU A 245 6.86 -3.47 -11.99
CA LEU A 245 8.02 -4.26 -11.58
C LEU A 245 9.28 -3.87 -12.35
N SER A 246 9.15 -3.64 -13.66
CA SER A 246 10.25 -3.17 -14.51
C SER A 246 10.79 -1.83 -14.02
N THR A 247 9.91 -0.87 -13.77
CA THR A 247 10.29 0.45 -13.26
C THR A 247 11.02 0.34 -11.92
N TYR A 248 10.53 -0.55 -11.02
CA TYR A 248 11.19 -0.79 -9.73
C TYR A 248 12.57 -1.44 -9.87
N LEU A 249 12.81 -2.26 -10.91
CA LEU A 249 14.11 -2.88 -11.18
C LEU A 249 15.10 -1.92 -11.85
N LEU A 250 14.59 -0.94 -12.61
CA LEU A 250 15.42 0.04 -13.33
C LEU A 250 15.90 1.19 -12.45
N PHE A 251 15.18 1.52 -11.37
CA PHE A 251 15.47 2.58 -10.40
C PHE A 251 15.85 2.02 -9.01
#